data_48300399dbf967c9585231342e488ee6
#
_entry.id   48300399dbf967c9585231342e488ee6
#
_cell.length_a   1.000
_cell.length_b   1.000
_cell.length_c   1.000
_cell.angle_alpha   90.00
_cell.angle_beta   90.00
_cell.angle_gamma   90.00
#
_symmetry.space_group_name_H-M   'P 1'
#
loop_
_entity.id
_entity.type
_entity.pdbx_description
1 polymer ?
#
loop_
_entity_poly.entity_id
_entity_poly.type
_entity_poly.pdbx_seq_one_letter_code
_entity_poly.pdbx_strand_id
1 'polypeptide(L)'
;LVGSEMCIRDRVKTVIPYFNRFMERFPTVRDLAEAPEEEVMKLWAGLGYYSRARNLHKCAKEVQHRFGGRFPIELSDLESLPGIGASTAAAIRSAATDEPCAILDGNVKRVLARHGMIGKGLKLSEAERRLWADARAKTPQREGRTYAQAVMDLGATVCTRTKPLCSLCPVNQDCKAFQADCQLEYPVKKVRAPVPEEILNLAVYTDGKEVYLVRKSERYWQGLWTLPPLQ
;
A
#
# COMPACT_ATOMS: atom_id res chain seq x y z
N LEU A 1 13.48 -1.28 -7.15
CA LEU A 1 13.15 0.07 -6.64
C LEU A 1 12.11 -0.01 -5.52
N VAL A 2 12.40 -0.86 -4.54
CA VAL A 2 11.62 -0.91 -3.32
C VAL A 2 12.21 0.12 -2.39
N GLY A 3 11.53 1.22 -2.18
CA GLY A 3 11.92 2.21 -1.19
C GLY A 3 12.17 3.62 -1.72
N SER A 4 11.86 3.92 -2.97
CA SER A 4 11.66 5.31 -3.34
C SER A 4 10.39 5.78 -2.66
N GLU A 5 10.52 6.30 -1.46
CA GLU A 5 9.47 7.05 -0.80
C GLU A 5 9.34 8.37 -1.55
N MET A 6 8.67 8.30 -2.68
CA MET A 6 8.08 9.50 -3.23
C MET A 6 7.19 10.10 -2.16
N CYS A 7 7.38 11.36 -1.89
CA CYS A 7 6.54 12.13 -0.99
C CYS A 7 5.07 11.83 -1.33
N ILE A 8 4.21 11.64 -0.34
CA ILE A 8 2.78 11.36 -0.56
C ILE A 8 2.16 12.38 -1.51
N ARG A 9 2.57 13.63 -1.40
CA ARG A 9 2.16 14.69 -2.32
C ARG A 9 2.45 14.35 -3.79
N ASP A 10 3.61 13.76 -4.07
CA ASP A 10 4.00 13.41 -5.44
C ASP A 10 3.26 12.15 -5.92
N ARG A 11 2.99 11.20 -5.00
CA ARG A 11 2.15 10.03 -5.30
C ARG A 11 0.71 10.42 -5.61
N VAL A 12 0.11 11.31 -4.81
CA VAL A 12 -1.26 11.79 -5.04
C VAL A 12 -1.35 12.49 -6.39
N LYS A 13 -0.44 13.42 -6.70
CA LYS A 13 -0.40 14.08 -8.00
C LYS A 13 -0.28 13.09 -9.16
N THR A 14 0.53 12.06 -9.02
CA THR A 14 0.70 11.02 -10.03
C THR A 14 -0.54 10.15 -10.17
N VAL A 15 -1.24 9.85 -9.07
CA VAL A 15 -2.39 8.94 -9.05
C VAL A 15 -3.67 9.59 -9.57
N ILE A 16 -3.88 10.89 -9.35
CA ILE A 16 -5.10 11.60 -9.76
C ILE A 16 -5.48 11.36 -11.24
N PRO A 17 -4.59 11.54 -12.22
CA PRO A 17 -4.93 11.29 -13.62
C PRO A 17 -5.32 9.82 -13.90
N TYR A 18 -4.70 8.88 -13.19
CA TYR A 18 -5.05 7.46 -13.32
C TYR A 18 -6.41 7.16 -12.69
N PHE A 19 -6.65 7.70 -11.50
CA PHE A 19 -7.94 7.58 -10.83
C PHE A 19 -9.09 8.09 -11.71
N ASN A 20 -8.94 9.27 -12.29
CA ASN A 20 -9.96 9.85 -13.15
C ASN A 20 -10.24 8.96 -14.37
N ARG A 21 -9.21 8.47 -15.06
CA ARG A 21 -9.37 7.53 -16.19
C ARG A 21 -10.01 6.21 -15.77
N PHE A 22 -9.69 5.70 -14.58
CA PHE A 22 -10.32 4.51 -14.04
C PHE A 22 -11.80 4.73 -13.76
N MET A 23 -12.16 5.85 -13.12
CA MET A 23 -13.56 6.18 -12.81
C MET A 23 -14.38 6.47 -14.06
N GLU A 24 -13.77 7.07 -15.07
CA GLU A 24 -14.43 7.29 -16.37
C GLU A 24 -14.73 5.97 -17.08
N ARG A 25 -13.78 5.04 -17.06
CA ARG A 25 -13.92 3.74 -17.75
C ARG A 25 -14.68 2.70 -16.94
N PHE A 26 -14.52 2.69 -15.63
CA PHE A 26 -15.13 1.75 -14.69
C PHE A 26 -15.88 2.49 -13.57
N PRO A 27 -17.02 3.10 -13.88
CA PRO A 27 -17.77 3.89 -12.90
C PRO A 27 -18.35 3.04 -11.75
N THR A 28 -18.52 1.75 -11.96
CA THR A 28 -19.03 0.80 -10.95
C THR A 28 -18.08 -0.37 -10.73
N VAL A 29 -18.22 -1.03 -9.57
CA VAL A 29 -17.52 -2.29 -9.29
C VAL A 29 -17.82 -3.36 -10.34
N ARG A 30 -19.04 -3.38 -10.87
CA ARG A 30 -19.46 -4.32 -11.91
C ARG A 30 -18.68 -4.08 -13.20
N ASP A 31 -18.58 -2.84 -13.65
CA ASP A 31 -17.82 -2.50 -14.86
C ASP A 31 -16.38 -2.96 -14.76
N LEU A 32 -15.74 -2.75 -13.59
CA LEU A 32 -14.39 -3.22 -13.33
C LEU A 32 -14.30 -4.75 -13.27
N ALA A 33 -15.28 -5.42 -12.67
CA ALA A 33 -15.28 -6.88 -12.54
C ALA A 33 -15.45 -7.60 -13.89
N GLU A 34 -16.27 -7.05 -14.78
CA GLU A 34 -16.56 -7.59 -16.11
C GLU A 34 -15.48 -7.25 -17.15
N ALA A 35 -14.62 -6.27 -16.87
CA ALA A 35 -13.56 -5.85 -17.78
C ALA A 35 -12.52 -6.95 -18.03
N PRO A 36 -11.92 -7.03 -19.23
CA PRO A 36 -10.74 -7.86 -19.47
C PRO A 36 -9.55 -7.38 -18.64
N GLU A 37 -8.77 -8.33 -18.09
CA GLU A 37 -7.58 -8.00 -17.29
C GLU A 37 -6.60 -7.09 -18.05
N GLU A 38 -6.47 -7.30 -19.36
CA GLU A 38 -5.58 -6.48 -20.20
C GLU A 38 -5.97 -5.00 -20.23
N GLU A 39 -7.25 -4.70 -20.24
CA GLU A 39 -7.75 -3.32 -20.21
C GLU A 39 -7.44 -2.65 -18.88
N VAL A 40 -7.65 -3.36 -17.76
CA VAL A 40 -7.29 -2.89 -16.42
C VAL A 40 -5.79 -2.62 -16.32
N MET A 41 -4.97 -3.54 -16.83
CA MET A 41 -3.50 -3.42 -16.84
C MET A 41 -3.03 -2.26 -17.72
N LYS A 42 -3.67 -2.02 -18.88
CA LYS A 42 -3.38 -0.90 -19.77
C LYS A 42 -3.63 0.45 -19.10
N LEU A 43 -4.74 0.60 -18.38
CA LEU A 43 -5.04 1.81 -17.64
C LEU A 43 -4.11 2.04 -16.45
N TRP A 44 -3.55 0.96 -15.88
CA TRP A 44 -2.58 1.02 -14.78
C TRP A 44 -1.14 1.24 -15.24
N ALA A 45 -0.87 1.11 -16.53
CA ALA A 45 0.49 1.16 -17.07
C ALA A 45 1.20 2.47 -16.68
N GLY A 46 2.43 2.35 -16.16
CA GLY A 46 3.22 3.49 -15.66
C GLY A 46 3.15 3.73 -14.14
N LEU A 47 2.13 3.24 -13.42
CA LEU A 47 2.06 3.35 -11.95
C LEU A 47 3.00 2.37 -11.23
N GLY A 48 3.42 1.30 -11.91
CA GLY A 48 4.19 0.22 -11.30
C GLY A 48 3.37 -0.62 -10.31
N TYR A 49 4.04 -1.58 -9.64
CA TYR A 49 3.38 -2.49 -8.69
C TYR A 49 2.12 -3.15 -9.25
N TYR A 50 2.23 -3.75 -10.40
CA TYR A 50 1.13 -4.35 -11.17
C TYR A 50 0.32 -5.41 -10.41
N SER A 51 0.90 -6.02 -9.39
CA SER A 51 0.15 -6.90 -8.48
C SER A 51 -1.03 -6.20 -7.81
N ARG A 52 -0.95 -4.87 -7.58
CA ARG A 52 -2.06 -4.09 -7.02
C ARG A 52 -3.22 -3.97 -8.02
N ALA A 53 -2.92 -3.75 -9.29
CA ALA A 53 -3.95 -3.73 -10.34
C ALA A 53 -4.65 -5.08 -10.46
N ARG A 54 -3.89 -6.19 -10.45
CA ARG A 54 -4.47 -7.54 -10.47
C ARG A 54 -5.32 -7.81 -9.23
N ASN A 55 -4.84 -7.43 -8.06
CA ASN A 55 -5.61 -7.60 -6.82
C ASN A 55 -6.86 -6.73 -6.82
N LEU A 56 -6.79 -5.49 -7.31
CA LEU A 56 -7.96 -4.62 -7.46
C LEU A 56 -9.02 -5.26 -8.38
N HIS A 57 -8.61 -5.78 -9.52
CA HIS A 57 -9.50 -6.47 -10.45
C HIS A 57 -10.10 -7.75 -9.85
N LYS A 58 -9.27 -8.58 -9.19
CA LYS A 58 -9.76 -9.77 -8.48
C LYS A 58 -10.71 -9.40 -7.35
N CYS A 59 -10.41 -8.35 -6.59
CA CYS A 59 -11.27 -7.83 -5.54
C CYS A 59 -12.65 -7.43 -6.10
N ALA A 60 -12.68 -6.70 -7.22
CA ALA A 60 -13.93 -6.31 -7.86
C ALA A 60 -14.76 -7.54 -8.28
N LYS A 61 -14.13 -8.59 -8.82
CA LYS A 61 -14.80 -9.87 -9.15
C LYS A 61 -15.37 -10.56 -7.92
N GLU A 62 -14.61 -10.62 -6.83
CA GLU A 62 -15.07 -11.21 -5.57
C GLU A 62 -16.24 -10.40 -4.97
N VAL A 63 -16.16 -9.07 -4.99
CA VAL A 63 -17.24 -8.20 -4.50
C VAL A 63 -18.50 -8.41 -5.35
N GLN A 64 -18.36 -8.50 -6.66
CA GLN A 64 -19.51 -8.76 -7.54
C GLN A 64 -20.11 -10.14 -7.30
N HIS A 65 -19.28 -11.17 -7.19
CA HIS A 65 -19.72 -12.56 -7.06
C HIS A 65 -20.30 -12.88 -5.68
N ARG A 66 -19.60 -12.47 -4.60
CA ARG A 66 -19.97 -12.88 -3.23
C ARG A 66 -20.91 -11.90 -2.55
N PHE A 67 -20.84 -10.62 -2.91
CA PHE A 67 -21.56 -9.54 -2.22
C PHE A 67 -22.50 -8.75 -3.14
N GLY A 68 -22.78 -9.26 -4.35
CA GLY A 68 -23.74 -8.63 -5.28
C GLY A 68 -23.34 -7.20 -5.70
N GLY A 69 -22.04 -6.92 -5.76
CA GLY A 69 -21.52 -5.60 -6.15
C GLY A 69 -21.50 -4.56 -5.02
N ARG A 70 -21.82 -4.96 -3.79
CA ARG A 70 -21.75 -4.08 -2.61
C ARG A 70 -20.54 -4.46 -1.77
N PHE A 71 -19.72 -3.48 -1.40
CA PHE A 71 -18.61 -3.72 -0.48
C PHE A 71 -19.13 -4.17 0.88
N PRO A 72 -18.59 -5.26 1.45
CA PRO A 72 -18.91 -5.67 2.81
C PRO A 72 -18.39 -4.64 3.82
N ILE A 73 -19.00 -4.61 5.00
CA ILE A 73 -18.62 -3.71 6.09
C ILE A 73 -17.84 -4.49 7.16
N GLU A 74 -18.09 -5.78 7.30
CA GLU A 74 -17.42 -6.60 8.31
C GLU A 74 -15.95 -6.80 7.99
N LEU A 75 -15.09 -6.66 9.04
CA LEU A 75 -13.64 -6.73 8.89
C LEU A 75 -13.18 -8.08 8.30
N SER A 76 -13.77 -9.18 8.76
CA SER A 76 -13.46 -10.52 8.26
C SER A 76 -13.73 -10.68 6.78
N ASP A 77 -14.84 -10.10 6.30
CA ASP A 77 -15.21 -10.16 4.89
C ASP A 77 -14.28 -9.26 4.05
N LEU A 78 -13.99 -8.06 4.55
CA LEU A 78 -13.02 -7.15 3.91
C LEU A 78 -11.63 -7.80 3.81
N GLU A 79 -11.13 -8.40 4.88
CA GLU A 79 -9.81 -9.06 4.91
C GLU A 79 -9.74 -10.29 4.00
N SER A 80 -10.89 -10.92 3.70
CA SER A 80 -10.96 -12.03 2.76
C SER A 80 -10.80 -11.62 1.30
N LEU A 81 -10.92 -10.31 0.99
CA LEU A 81 -10.83 -9.80 -0.37
C LEU A 81 -9.36 -9.67 -0.84
N PRO A 82 -9.08 -9.97 -2.12
CA PRO A 82 -7.74 -9.89 -2.68
C PRO A 82 -7.11 -8.49 -2.53
N GLY A 83 -5.94 -8.43 -1.90
CA GLY A 83 -5.18 -7.20 -1.71
C GLY A 83 -5.63 -6.32 -0.55
N ILE A 84 -6.61 -6.75 0.23
CA ILE A 84 -7.08 -6.07 1.43
C ILE A 84 -6.54 -6.82 2.66
N GLY A 85 -5.60 -6.20 3.36
CA GLY A 85 -5.12 -6.71 4.66
C GLY A 85 -5.77 -5.97 5.82
N ALA A 86 -5.51 -6.41 7.06
CA ALA A 86 -6.13 -5.90 8.28
C ALA A 86 -6.16 -4.36 8.39
N SER A 87 -5.03 -3.68 8.09
CA SER A 87 -4.98 -2.22 8.15
C SER A 87 -5.85 -1.56 7.07
N THR A 88 -5.91 -2.14 5.86
CA THR A 88 -6.74 -1.62 4.76
C THR A 88 -8.22 -1.85 5.05
N ALA A 89 -8.58 -3.04 5.56
CA ALA A 89 -9.94 -3.37 5.97
C ALA A 89 -10.44 -2.40 7.04
N ALA A 90 -9.62 -2.15 8.07
CA ALA A 90 -9.92 -1.20 9.13
C ALA A 90 -10.11 0.24 8.60
N ALA A 91 -9.25 0.69 7.67
CA ALA A 91 -9.37 2.00 7.05
C ALA A 91 -10.66 2.13 6.20
N ILE A 92 -11.00 1.09 5.44
CA ILE A 92 -12.24 1.06 4.64
C ILE A 92 -13.47 1.13 5.57
N ARG A 93 -13.51 0.31 6.63
CA ARG A 93 -14.62 0.32 7.58
C ARG A 93 -14.77 1.68 8.25
N SER A 94 -13.68 2.24 8.80
CA SER A 94 -13.71 3.58 9.42
C SER A 94 -14.18 4.65 8.45
N ALA A 95 -13.74 4.61 7.19
CA ALA A 95 -14.16 5.57 6.18
C ALA A 95 -15.64 5.44 5.82
N ALA A 96 -16.18 4.21 5.78
CA ALA A 96 -17.56 3.95 5.38
C ALA A 96 -18.56 4.17 6.50
N THR A 97 -18.23 3.80 7.75
CA THR A 97 -19.18 3.76 8.88
C THR A 97 -18.89 4.76 9.98
N ASP A 98 -17.73 5.43 9.93
CA ASP A 98 -17.17 6.24 11.03
C ASP A 98 -16.87 5.45 12.32
N GLU A 99 -16.97 4.12 12.27
CA GLU A 99 -16.60 3.28 13.40
C GLU A 99 -15.10 3.30 13.65
N PRO A 100 -14.67 3.41 14.91
CA PRO A 100 -13.25 3.37 15.25
C PRO A 100 -12.64 2.00 14.98
N CYS A 101 -11.71 1.94 14.04
CA CYS A 101 -10.92 0.75 13.76
C CYS A 101 -9.44 1.10 13.80
N ALA A 102 -8.66 0.27 14.51
CA ALA A 102 -7.22 0.46 14.58
C ALA A 102 -6.57 0.19 13.22
N ILE A 103 -5.76 1.11 12.74
CA ILE A 103 -4.98 0.99 11.51
C ILE A 103 -3.49 0.93 11.81
N LEU A 104 -2.74 0.19 11.00
CA LEU A 104 -1.29 0.07 11.14
C LEU A 104 -0.62 -0.08 9.77
N ASP A 105 -0.76 0.94 8.93
CA ASP A 105 -0.02 1.03 7.67
C ASP A 105 1.45 1.44 7.89
N GLY A 106 2.24 1.59 6.85
CA GLY A 106 3.64 1.97 6.97
C GLY A 106 3.87 3.36 7.60
N ASN A 107 2.94 4.28 7.43
CA ASN A 107 2.99 5.61 8.01
C ASN A 107 2.64 5.58 9.50
N VAL A 108 1.53 4.95 9.83
CA VAL A 108 1.07 4.79 11.22
C VAL A 108 2.07 3.96 12.03
N LYS A 109 2.60 2.88 11.45
CA LYS A 109 3.68 2.09 12.07
C LYS A 109 4.88 2.95 12.46
N ARG A 110 5.29 3.86 11.61
CA ARG A 110 6.40 4.79 11.88
C ARG A 110 6.06 5.78 13.00
N VAL A 111 4.87 6.36 12.97
CA VAL A 111 4.39 7.27 14.01
C VAL A 111 4.38 6.57 15.37
N LEU A 112 3.72 5.43 15.48
CA LEU A 112 3.59 4.68 16.73
C LEU A 112 4.92 4.13 17.22
N ALA A 113 5.78 3.63 16.32
CA ALA A 113 7.11 3.14 16.68
C ALA A 113 7.98 4.26 17.30
N ARG A 114 7.90 5.48 16.79
CA ARG A 114 8.60 6.64 17.33
C ARG A 114 7.97 7.13 18.63
N HIS A 115 6.66 7.29 18.63
CA HIS A 115 5.91 7.78 19.78
C HIS A 115 6.14 6.91 21.02
N GLY A 116 6.06 5.59 20.88
CA GLY A 116 6.23 4.62 21.96
C GLY A 116 7.65 4.05 22.11
N MET A 117 8.61 4.39 21.25
CA MET A 117 9.92 3.74 21.13
C MET A 117 9.82 2.21 20.96
N ILE A 118 8.85 1.76 20.14
CA ILE A 118 8.56 0.33 19.94
C ILE A 118 9.45 -0.24 18.83
N GLY A 119 10.20 -1.30 19.12
CA GLY A 119 10.94 -2.07 18.12
C GLY A 119 12.38 -2.41 18.47
N LYS A 120 13.14 -1.51 19.07
CA LYS A 120 14.55 -1.76 19.42
C LYS A 120 14.65 -2.89 20.44
N GLY A 121 15.52 -3.88 20.18
CA GLY A 121 15.69 -5.05 21.03
C GLY A 121 14.59 -6.12 20.91
N LEU A 122 13.60 -5.93 20.05
CA LEU A 122 12.51 -6.89 19.84
C LEU A 122 12.65 -7.66 18.52
N LYS A 123 12.15 -8.88 18.50
CA LYS A 123 11.89 -9.60 17.24
C LYS A 123 10.83 -8.85 16.43
N LEU A 124 10.90 -8.91 15.10
CA LEU A 124 9.97 -8.18 14.23
C LEU A 124 8.50 -8.53 14.49
N SER A 125 8.19 -9.79 14.71
CA SER A 125 6.83 -10.26 15.05
C SER A 125 6.33 -9.71 16.36
N GLU A 126 7.20 -9.61 17.36
CA GLU A 126 6.86 -9.04 18.66
C GLU A 126 6.67 -7.51 18.57
N ALA A 127 7.55 -6.82 17.85
CA ALA A 127 7.41 -5.39 17.59
C ALA A 127 6.08 -5.09 16.87
N GLU A 128 5.71 -5.90 15.87
CA GLU A 128 4.46 -5.78 15.16
C GLU A 128 3.24 -5.99 16.07
N ARG A 129 3.27 -7.03 16.91
CA ARG A 129 2.21 -7.28 17.88
C ARG A 129 2.04 -6.13 18.87
N ARG A 130 3.15 -5.55 19.38
CA ARG A 130 3.11 -4.38 20.27
C ARG A 130 2.58 -3.14 19.58
N LEU A 131 2.96 -2.91 18.32
CA LEU A 131 2.46 -1.80 17.53
C LEU A 131 0.95 -1.91 17.28
N TRP A 132 0.45 -3.11 17.00
CA TRP A 132 -1.00 -3.34 16.90
C TRP A 132 -1.74 -3.11 18.22
N ALA A 133 -1.15 -3.54 19.34
CA ALA A 133 -1.69 -3.28 20.67
C ALA A 133 -1.75 -1.78 20.96
N ASP A 134 -0.67 -1.06 20.66
CA ASP A 134 -0.59 0.40 20.82
C ASP A 134 -1.56 1.14 19.89
N ALA A 135 -1.70 0.70 18.64
CA ALA A 135 -2.68 1.23 17.70
C ALA A 135 -4.10 1.10 18.25
N ARG A 136 -4.47 -0.10 18.74
CA ARG A 136 -5.79 -0.33 19.36
C ARG A 136 -6.03 0.54 20.60
N ALA A 137 -5.03 0.65 21.46
CA ALA A 137 -5.13 1.46 22.69
C ALA A 137 -5.30 2.97 22.41
N LYS A 138 -4.76 3.45 21.30
CA LYS A 138 -4.84 4.87 20.90
C LYS A 138 -6.01 5.19 19.99
N THR A 139 -6.70 4.19 19.47
CA THR A 139 -7.90 4.40 18.66
C THR A 139 -9.03 4.92 19.56
N PRO A 140 -9.60 6.09 19.28
CA PRO A 140 -10.66 6.68 20.11
C PRO A 140 -11.95 5.86 19.99
N GLN A 141 -12.92 6.13 20.85
CA GLN A 141 -14.23 5.44 20.83
C GLN A 141 -15.24 6.06 19.84
N ARG A 142 -14.90 7.19 19.26
CA ARG A 142 -15.71 7.93 18.28
C ARG A 142 -14.81 8.57 17.24
N GLU A 143 -15.41 9.07 16.15
CA GLU A 143 -14.69 9.77 15.08
C GLU A 143 -13.60 8.90 14.41
N GLY A 144 -13.93 7.64 14.14
CA GLY A 144 -13.00 6.68 13.57
C GLY A 144 -12.40 7.12 12.25
N ARG A 145 -13.22 7.70 11.37
CA ARG A 145 -12.77 8.24 10.07
C ARG A 145 -11.76 9.36 10.26
N THR A 146 -12.08 10.35 11.10
CA THR A 146 -11.22 11.50 11.36
C THR A 146 -9.90 11.06 11.96
N TYR A 147 -9.92 10.17 12.95
CA TYR A 147 -8.71 9.64 13.58
C TYR A 147 -7.84 8.86 12.59
N ALA A 148 -8.44 7.94 11.83
CA ALA A 148 -7.71 7.14 10.86
C ALA A 148 -7.01 8.03 9.82
N GLN A 149 -7.72 9.02 9.28
CA GLN A 149 -7.14 9.97 8.34
C GLN A 149 -6.04 10.81 8.99
N ALA A 150 -6.28 11.38 10.17
CA ALA A 150 -5.34 12.24 10.86
C ALA A 150 -3.99 11.53 11.16
N VAL A 151 -4.03 10.27 11.63
CA VAL A 151 -2.78 9.55 11.94
C VAL A 151 -2.02 9.11 10.67
N MET A 152 -2.73 8.81 9.59
CA MET A 152 -2.11 8.58 8.28
C MET A 152 -1.44 9.86 7.76
N ASP A 153 -2.12 10.99 7.80
CA ASP A 153 -1.60 12.29 7.35
C ASP A 153 -0.42 12.75 8.21
N LEU A 154 -0.49 12.55 9.52
CA LEU A 154 0.63 12.83 10.42
C LEU A 154 1.89 12.07 10.00
N GLY A 155 1.74 10.78 9.71
CA GLY A 155 2.85 9.97 9.21
C GLY A 155 3.33 10.40 7.83
N ALA A 156 2.43 10.87 7.00
CA ALA A 156 2.71 11.25 5.63
C ALA A 156 3.44 12.59 5.49
N THR A 157 3.03 13.58 6.29
CA THR A 157 3.41 14.98 6.09
C THR A 157 4.35 15.51 7.15
N VAL A 158 4.20 15.08 8.39
CA VAL A 158 4.97 15.58 9.55
C VAL A 158 6.00 14.56 10.02
N CYS A 159 5.56 13.36 10.42
CA CYS A 159 6.44 12.31 10.91
C CYS A 159 7.07 11.54 9.75
N THR A 160 7.74 12.24 8.85
CA THR A 160 8.34 11.66 7.64
C THR A 160 9.53 10.75 7.97
N ARG A 161 9.94 9.92 7.00
CA ARG A 161 10.96 8.89 7.25
C ARG A 161 12.33 9.46 7.56
N THR A 162 12.79 10.43 6.78
CA THR A 162 14.17 10.92 6.81
C THR A 162 14.32 12.28 7.46
N LYS A 163 13.30 13.13 7.33
CA LYS A 163 13.29 14.51 7.85
C LYS A 163 11.98 14.80 8.57
N PRO A 164 11.73 14.18 9.73
CA PRO A 164 10.51 14.45 10.48
C PRO A 164 10.50 15.88 11.02
N LEU A 165 9.36 16.55 10.92
CA LEU A 165 9.14 17.90 11.42
C LEU A 165 8.64 17.86 12.88
N CYS A 166 9.49 17.36 13.77
CA CYS A 166 9.10 17.06 15.16
C CYS A 166 8.64 18.30 15.93
N SER A 167 9.22 19.46 15.70
CA SER A 167 8.81 20.73 16.34
C SER A 167 7.40 21.18 15.94
N LEU A 168 6.90 20.74 14.78
CA LEU A 168 5.55 21.02 14.29
C LEU A 168 4.57 19.87 14.58
N CYS A 169 5.04 18.79 15.20
CA CYS A 169 4.22 17.61 15.44
C CYS A 169 3.27 17.85 16.63
N PRO A 170 1.95 17.68 16.46
CA PRO A 170 0.98 17.95 17.52
C PRO A 170 1.09 16.99 18.71
N VAL A 171 1.80 15.88 18.57
CA VAL A 171 2.02 14.87 19.63
C VAL A 171 3.50 14.79 20.07
N ASN A 172 4.29 15.83 19.85
CA ASN A 172 5.71 15.82 20.17
C ASN A 172 6.00 15.76 21.67
N GLN A 173 5.13 16.35 22.50
CA GLN A 173 5.31 16.39 23.96
C GLN A 173 5.31 14.99 24.57
N ASP A 174 4.52 14.07 24.05
CA ASP A 174 4.42 12.70 24.53
C ASP A 174 5.25 11.72 23.69
N CYS A 175 5.95 12.21 22.67
CA CYS A 175 6.75 11.37 21.79
C CYS A 175 8.09 11.00 22.42
N LYS A 176 8.21 9.76 22.90
CA LYS A 176 9.42 9.25 23.56
C LYS A 176 10.68 9.35 22.70
N ALA A 177 10.58 9.04 21.40
CA ALA A 177 11.73 9.11 20.50
C ALA A 177 12.17 10.55 20.25
N PHE A 178 11.27 11.53 20.30
CA PHE A 178 11.62 12.94 20.19
C PHE A 178 12.29 13.44 21.45
N GLN A 179 11.76 13.09 22.62
CA GLN A 179 12.35 13.44 23.91
C GLN A 179 13.78 12.87 24.08
N ALA A 180 14.02 11.69 23.51
CA ALA A 180 15.32 11.01 23.55
C ALA A 180 16.22 11.33 22.32
N ASP A 181 15.81 12.23 21.44
CA ASP A 181 16.50 12.61 20.19
C ASP A 181 16.92 11.40 19.31
N CYS A 182 16.10 10.35 19.29
CA CYS A 182 16.39 9.10 18.56
C CYS A 182 15.32 8.72 17.55
N GLN A 183 14.54 9.66 17.04
CA GLN A 183 13.41 9.41 16.12
C GLN A 183 13.84 8.73 14.81
N LEU A 184 15.06 8.89 14.36
CA LEU A 184 15.57 8.26 13.13
C LEU A 184 15.94 6.77 13.31
N GLU A 185 16.06 6.32 14.56
CA GLU A 185 16.30 4.91 14.88
C GLU A 185 15.01 4.06 14.76
N TYR A 186 13.85 4.72 14.72
CA TYR A 186 12.53 4.07 14.64
C TYR A 186 11.78 4.40 13.35
N PRO A 187 11.03 3.43 12.80
CA PRO A 187 10.99 2.01 13.17
C PRO A 187 12.31 1.30 12.87
N VAL A 188 12.63 0.25 13.64
CA VAL A 188 13.80 -0.58 13.41
C VAL A 188 13.72 -1.20 12.02
N LYS A 189 14.77 -1.01 11.22
CA LYS A 189 14.82 -1.52 9.85
C LYS A 189 15.09 -3.02 9.84
N LYS A 190 14.33 -3.76 9.04
CA LYS A 190 14.69 -5.14 8.72
C LYS A 190 16.00 -5.13 7.93
N VAL A 191 16.99 -5.88 8.40
CA VAL A 191 18.20 -6.14 7.60
C VAL A 191 17.73 -6.88 6.35
N ARG A 192 17.96 -6.30 5.20
CA ARG A 192 17.62 -6.92 3.92
C ARG A 192 18.79 -7.77 3.46
N ALA A 193 18.51 -8.98 2.99
CA ALA A 193 19.49 -9.72 2.22
C ALA A 193 19.89 -8.91 0.97
N PRO A 194 21.12 -9.05 0.48
CA PRO A 194 21.52 -8.49 -0.81
C PRO A 194 20.50 -8.86 -1.88
N VAL A 195 20.16 -7.91 -2.73
CA VAL A 195 19.30 -8.21 -3.87
C VAL A 195 20.16 -8.99 -4.86
N PRO A 196 19.75 -10.21 -5.24
CA PRO A 196 20.49 -10.96 -6.27
C PRO A 196 20.44 -10.18 -7.60
N GLU A 197 21.59 -10.06 -8.24
CA GLU A 197 21.69 -9.52 -9.59
C GLU A 197 21.53 -10.68 -10.58
N GLU A 198 20.66 -10.52 -11.55
CA GLU A 198 20.41 -11.48 -12.60
C GLU A 198 20.60 -10.79 -13.95
N ILE A 199 21.45 -11.39 -14.79
CA ILE A 199 21.68 -10.90 -16.15
C ILE A 199 20.68 -11.60 -17.06
N LEU A 200 19.81 -10.83 -17.68
CA LEU A 200 18.85 -11.32 -18.65
C LEU A 200 19.36 -11.03 -20.06
N ASN A 201 19.71 -12.07 -20.79
CA ASN A 201 19.98 -11.96 -22.21
C ASN A 201 18.68 -12.12 -22.99
N LEU A 202 18.31 -11.10 -23.75
CA LEU A 202 17.07 -11.06 -24.51
C LEU A 202 17.39 -10.96 -26.01
N ALA A 203 16.63 -11.70 -26.83
CA ALA A 203 16.73 -11.64 -28.27
C ALA A 203 15.71 -10.63 -28.83
N VAL A 204 16.14 -9.89 -29.86
CA VAL A 204 15.26 -9.02 -30.63
C VAL A 204 15.02 -9.65 -31.98
N TYR A 205 13.82 -10.14 -32.23
CA TYR A 205 13.38 -10.61 -33.55
C TYR A 205 12.49 -9.56 -34.18
N THR A 206 12.90 -9.01 -35.30
CA THR A 206 12.15 -7.96 -36.00
C THR A 206 12.36 -8.08 -37.54
N ASP A 207 11.34 -7.68 -38.26
CA ASP A 207 11.39 -7.46 -39.73
C ASP A 207 11.58 -5.97 -40.08
N GLY A 208 11.84 -5.12 -39.08
CA GLY A 208 11.96 -3.67 -39.22
C GLY A 208 10.66 -2.90 -39.07
N LYS A 209 9.51 -3.58 -39.02
CA LYS A 209 8.18 -2.98 -38.76
C LYS A 209 7.55 -3.53 -37.48
N GLU A 210 7.72 -4.80 -37.20
CA GLU A 210 7.17 -5.49 -36.07
C GLU A 210 8.27 -6.11 -35.21
N VAL A 211 7.99 -6.30 -33.92
CA VAL A 211 8.88 -6.94 -32.97
C VAL A 211 8.17 -8.13 -32.34
N TYR A 212 8.79 -9.29 -32.34
CA TYR A 212 8.26 -10.47 -31.68
C TYR A 212 8.38 -10.35 -30.18
N LEU A 213 7.26 -10.48 -29.47
CA LEU A 213 7.19 -10.45 -28.00
C LEU A 213 6.57 -11.74 -27.47
N VAL A 214 7.01 -12.14 -26.29
CA VAL A 214 6.47 -13.28 -25.55
C VAL A 214 5.83 -12.78 -24.26
N ARG A 215 4.75 -13.45 -23.83
CA ARG A 215 4.11 -13.15 -22.55
C ARG A 215 4.86 -13.88 -21.45
N LYS A 216 5.43 -13.13 -20.49
CA LYS A 216 6.23 -13.71 -19.42
C LYS A 216 5.35 -14.47 -18.44
N SER A 217 5.68 -15.74 -18.16
CA SER A 217 4.98 -16.62 -17.21
C SER A 217 5.63 -16.63 -15.83
N GLU A 218 6.88 -16.19 -15.72
CA GLU A 218 7.69 -16.25 -14.52
C GLU A 218 7.34 -15.14 -13.51
N ARG A 219 7.90 -15.26 -12.29
CA ARG A 219 7.63 -14.39 -11.14
C ARG A 219 7.85 -12.90 -11.39
N TYR A 220 8.93 -12.55 -12.11
CA TYR A 220 9.20 -11.16 -12.47
C TYR A 220 8.50 -10.79 -13.76
N TRP A 221 7.77 -9.67 -13.76
CA TRP A 221 7.01 -9.18 -14.93
C TRP A 221 5.94 -10.15 -15.44
N GLN A 222 5.48 -11.08 -14.61
CA GLN A 222 4.45 -12.07 -14.96
C GLN A 222 3.26 -11.41 -15.65
N GLY A 223 2.90 -11.95 -16.81
CA GLY A 223 1.78 -11.46 -17.63
C GLY A 223 2.09 -10.22 -18.47
N LEU A 224 3.29 -9.64 -18.37
CA LEU A 224 3.74 -8.58 -19.27
C LEU A 224 4.36 -9.16 -20.56
N TRP A 225 4.24 -8.40 -21.63
CA TRP A 225 4.94 -8.68 -22.89
C TRP A 225 6.40 -8.26 -22.77
N THR A 226 7.30 -9.11 -23.17
CA THR A 226 8.76 -8.89 -23.15
C THR A 226 9.41 -9.51 -24.37
N LEU A 227 10.63 -9.11 -24.65
CA LEU A 227 11.47 -9.81 -25.61
C LEU A 227 11.72 -11.26 -25.14
N PRO A 228 11.80 -12.25 -26.04
CA PRO A 228 12.11 -13.63 -25.68
C PRO A 228 13.52 -13.74 -25.10
N PRO A 229 13.74 -14.68 -24.16
CA PRO A 229 15.09 -14.96 -23.68
C PRO A 229 15.97 -15.51 -24.83
N LEU A 230 17.22 -15.10 -24.83
CA LEU A 230 18.22 -15.72 -25.67
C LEU A 230 18.49 -17.13 -25.10
N GLN A 231 18.28 -18.15 -25.92
CA GLN A 231 18.59 -19.54 -25.56
C GLN A 231 20.10 -19.82 -25.71
#